data_f2181ee644647782f4c762ad8e635279
#
_entry.id   f2181ee644647782f4c762ad8e635279
#
_cell.length_a   1.000
_cell.length_b   1.000
_cell.length_c   1.000
_cell.angle_alpha   90.00
_cell.angle_beta   90.00
_cell.angle_gamma   90.00
#
_symmetry.space_group_name_H-M   'P 1'
#
loop_
_entity.id
_entity.type
_entity.pdbx_description
1 polymer ?
#
loop_
_entity_poly.entity_id
_entity_poly.type
_entity_poly.pdbx_seq_one_letter_code
_entity_poly.pdbx_strand_id
1 'polypeptide(L)'
;FISPLGWSRHIWDKITTDKRFSNKSFEIVEFLNDSFENISEELISKCISDNLNKLSPEGVVITSSFGTIALISTLINSNISMNRLILIDGFDIIPSSEELNNIFSDVKDGYYQQLSDYYDSILSDNEKEDLELLNILNYNLTVENDVYTPKLDIKSTVSYLSIYSNRDIEKSFLSISDKVSSFSIFSKLPISIPHTAIREENHLLMLKEPKELLGAIFQSD
;
A
#
# COMPACT_ATOMS: atom_id res chain seq x y z
N PHE A 1 6.65 -5.02 5.72
CA PHE A 1 6.02 -4.39 4.56
C PHE A 1 4.57 -4.04 4.86
N ILE A 2 4.10 -2.91 4.34
CA ILE A 2 2.69 -2.51 4.45
C ILE A 2 2.16 -2.25 3.04
N SER A 3 1.20 -3.07 2.61
CA SER A 3 0.69 -3.11 1.24
C SER A 3 -0.19 -1.90 0.89
N PRO A 4 -0.33 -1.57 -0.39
CA PRO A 4 -1.39 -0.68 -0.87
C PRO A 4 -2.78 -1.27 -0.55
N LEU A 5 -3.80 -0.43 -0.52
CA LEU A 5 -5.19 -0.86 -0.34
C LEU A 5 -5.63 -1.79 -1.47
N GLY A 6 -6.25 -2.92 -1.10
CA GLY A 6 -6.77 -3.88 -2.06
C GLY A 6 -5.73 -4.79 -2.73
N TRP A 7 -4.46 -4.73 -2.30
CA TRP A 7 -3.40 -5.57 -2.84
C TRP A 7 -2.96 -6.65 -1.85
N SER A 8 -2.86 -7.88 -2.36
CA SER A 8 -2.33 -9.00 -1.60
C SER A 8 -0.83 -8.87 -1.36
N ARG A 9 -0.33 -9.63 -0.40
CA ARG A 9 1.11 -9.72 -0.07
C ARG A 9 2.00 -10.04 -1.27
N HIS A 10 1.45 -10.67 -2.30
CA HIS A 10 2.17 -11.08 -3.50
C HIS A 10 2.69 -9.90 -4.33
N ILE A 11 2.20 -8.68 -4.08
CA ILE A 11 2.76 -7.47 -4.69
C ILE A 11 4.25 -7.28 -4.31
N TRP A 12 4.70 -7.88 -3.21
CA TRP A 12 6.06 -7.78 -2.71
C TRP A 12 6.98 -8.93 -3.15
N ASP A 13 6.47 -9.92 -3.92
CA ASP A 13 7.21 -11.15 -4.23
C ASP A 13 8.53 -10.87 -4.96
N LYS A 14 8.57 -9.93 -5.92
CA LYS A 14 9.82 -9.53 -6.59
C LYS A 14 10.88 -8.99 -5.62
N ILE A 15 10.46 -8.44 -4.50
CA ILE A 15 11.34 -7.89 -3.47
C ILE A 15 11.74 -9.00 -2.51
N THR A 16 10.77 -9.72 -1.95
CA THR A 16 11.00 -10.69 -0.87
C THR A 16 11.68 -11.97 -1.33
N THR A 17 11.59 -12.32 -2.61
CA THR A 17 12.30 -13.47 -3.22
C THR A 17 13.74 -13.15 -3.65
N ASP A 18 14.17 -11.87 -3.59
CA ASP A 18 15.56 -11.53 -3.87
C ASP A 18 16.49 -12.22 -2.87
N LYS A 19 17.63 -12.74 -3.36
CA LYS A 19 18.61 -13.49 -2.54
C LYS A 19 19.10 -12.75 -1.29
N ARG A 20 19.06 -11.41 -1.28
CA ARG A 20 19.45 -10.57 -0.14
C ARG A 20 18.50 -10.70 1.03
N PHE A 21 17.27 -11.20 0.80
CA PHE A 21 16.31 -11.51 1.84
C PHE A 21 16.42 -12.94 2.40
N SER A 22 17.24 -13.82 1.83
CA SER A 22 17.29 -15.26 2.19
C SER A 22 17.48 -15.54 3.70
N ASN A 23 18.11 -14.59 4.42
CA ASN A 23 18.35 -14.70 5.88
C ASN A 23 17.65 -13.58 6.67
N LYS A 24 16.62 -12.95 6.09
CA LYS A 24 15.84 -11.90 6.74
C LYS A 24 14.45 -12.42 7.08
N SER A 25 13.97 -12.11 8.27
CA SER A 25 12.56 -12.25 8.60
C SER A 25 11.80 -11.01 8.19
N PHE A 26 10.57 -11.18 7.73
CA PHE A 26 9.71 -10.06 7.38
C PHE A 26 8.25 -10.39 7.68
N GLU A 27 7.48 -9.36 7.95
CA GLU A 27 6.02 -9.39 8.10
C GLU A 27 5.39 -8.52 7.03
N ILE A 28 4.20 -8.89 6.58
CA ILE A 28 3.44 -8.13 5.59
C ILE A 28 2.05 -7.83 6.15
N VAL A 29 1.71 -6.56 6.21
CA VAL A 29 0.38 -6.08 6.56
C VAL A 29 -0.40 -5.83 5.26
N GLU A 30 -1.59 -6.40 5.16
CA GLU A 30 -2.47 -6.32 4.00
C GLU A 30 -3.80 -5.67 4.39
N PHE A 31 -4.36 -4.88 3.47
CA PHE A 31 -5.69 -4.27 3.58
C PHE A 31 -6.57 -4.82 2.45
N LEU A 32 -6.83 -6.12 2.50
CA LEU A 32 -7.45 -6.85 1.40
C LEU A 32 -8.82 -7.47 1.76
N ASN A 33 -9.09 -7.70 3.03
CA ASN A 33 -10.30 -8.39 3.47
C ASN A 33 -11.17 -7.46 4.32
N ASP A 34 -12.48 -7.78 4.36
CA ASP A 34 -13.45 -7.32 5.34
C ASP A 34 -13.13 -7.75 6.79
N SER A 35 -11.86 -8.11 7.05
CA SER A 35 -11.42 -8.66 8.34
C SER A 35 -11.63 -7.68 9.52
N PHE A 36 -12.02 -6.46 9.22
CA PHE A 36 -12.49 -5.51 10.21
C PHE A 36 -14.00 -5.29 10.01
N GLU A 37 -14.85 -6.02 10.73
CA GLU A 37 -16.30 -5.82 10.72
C GLU A 37 -16.72 -4.35 10.98
N ASN A 38 -15.81 -3.57 11.58
CA ASN A 38 -15.94 -2.13 11.75
C ASN A 38 -14.58 -1.49 11.48
N ILE A 39 -14.31 -1.13 10.24
CA ILE A 39 -13.07 -0.46 9.83
C ILE A 39 -12.95 0.87 10.60
N SER A 40 -11.92 1.01 11.41
CA SER A 40 -11.62 2.24 12.14
C SER A 40 -10.11 2.52 12.16
N GLU A 41 -9.75 3.79 12.38
CA GLU A 41 -8.35 4.18 12.50
C GLU A 41 -7.66 3.44 13.64
N GLU A 42 -8.35 3.22 14.76
CA GLU A 42 -7.79 2.52 15.93
C GLU A 42 -7.43 1.08 15.59
N LEU A 43 -8.29 0.37 14.84
CA LEU A 43 -8.02 -1.01 14.44
C LEU A 43 -6.86 -1.10 13.46
N ILE A 44 -6.80 -0.19 12.48
CA ILE A 44 -5.68 -0.11 11.53
C ILE A 44 -4.39 0.20 12.28
N SER A 45 -4.40 1.22 13.14
CA SER A 45 -3.24 1.63 13.93
C SER A 45 -2.78 0.52 14.88
N LYS A 46 -3.72 -0.21 15.49
CA LYS A 46 -3.40 -1.37 16.32
C LYS A 46 -2.72 -2.46 15.52
N CYS A 47 -3.28 -2.83 14.37
CA CYS A 47 -2.69 -3.84 13.49
C CYS A 47 -1.26 -3.48 13.08
N ILE A 48 -1.04 -2.24 12.67
CA ILE A 48 0.30 -1.74 12.30
C ILE A 48 1.22 -1.76 13.52
N SER A 49 0.81 -1.20 14.66
CA SER A 49 1.62 -1.13 15.87
C SER A 49 2.02 -2.51 16.39
N ASP A 50 1.09 -3.49 16.37
CA ASP A 50 1.36 -4.87 16.80
C ASP A 50 2.45 -5.53 15.91
N ASN A 51 2.53 -5.16 14.64
CA ASN A 51 3.59 -5.62 13.74
C ASN A 51 4.90 -4.83 13.92
N LEU A 52 4.83 -3.52 14.10
CA LEU A 52 6.02 -2.69 14.36
C LEU A 52 6.74 -3.10 15.65
N ASN A 53 6.00 -3.46 16.69
CA ASN A 53 6.56 -3.92 17.97
C ASN A 53 7.32 -5.26 17.88
N LYS A 54 7.18 -6.00 16.78
CA LYS A 54 7.94 -7.24 16.52
C LYS A 54 9.27 -6.96 15.79
N LEU A 55 9.45 -5.76 15.25
CA LEU A 55 10.66 -5.42 14.52
C LEU A 55 11.87 -5.30 15.45
N SER A 56 13.03 -5.73 14.94
CA SER A 56 14.29 -5.44 15.59
C SER A 56 14.58 -3.92 15.56
N PRO A 57 15.44 -3.41 16.46
CA PRO A 57 15.84 -2.00 16.44
C PRO A 57 16.42 -1.53 15.10
N GLU A 58 17.00 -2.44 14.31
CA GLU A 58 17.56 -2.17 12.98
C GLU A 58 16.54 -2.43 11.85
N GLY A 59 15.29 -2.69 12.20
CA GLY A 59 14.24 -3.04 11.24
C GLY A 59 13.96 -1.90 10.26
N VAL A 60 13.64 -2.30 9.03
CA VAL A 60 13.22 -1.38 7.96
C VAL A 60 11.74 -1.56 7.71
N VAL A 61 10.98 -0.48 7.67
CA VAL A 61 9.57 -0.49 7.28
C VAL A 61 9.44 0.04 5.86
N ILE A 62 8.76 -0.71 5.02
CA ILE A 62 8.53 -0.38 3.61
C ILE A 62 7.03 -0.33 3.38
N THR A 63 6.55 0.77 2.85
CA THR A 63 5.12 1.00 2.65
C THR A 63 4.83 1.47 1.24
N SER A 64 3.60 1.27 0.80
CA SER A 64 3.15 1.80 -0.48
C SER A 64 1.73 2.36 -0.39
N SER A 65 1.53 3.52 -1.01
CA SER A 65 0.22 4.15 -1.21
C SER A 65 -0.57 4.28 0.11
N PHE A 66 -1.74 3.68 0.23
CA PHE A 66 -2.55 3.66 1.46
C PHE A 66 -1.76 3.19 2.68
N GLY A 67 -0.86 2.21 2.52
CA GLY A 67 0.01 1.74 3.60
C GLY A 67 0.90 2.84 4.17
N THR A 68 1.35 3.78 3.34
CA THR A 68 2.11 4.98 3.77
C THR A 68 1.24 5.88 4.64
N ILE A 69 0.02 6.17 4.19
CA ILE A 69 -0.93 7.01 4.92
C ILE A 69 -1.26 6.41 6.30
N ALA A 70 -1.58 5.12 6.32
CA ALA A 70 -1.93 4.39 7.53
C ALA A 70 -0.75 4.33 8.53
N LEU A 71 0.48 4.10 8.05
CA LEU A 71 1.68 4.10 8.88
C LEU A 71 1.92 5.47 9.50
N ILE A 72 1.94 6.55 8.70
CA ILE A 72 2.19 7.91 9.19
C ILE A 72 1.16 8.28 10.26
N SER A 73 -0.12 8.01 10.02
CA SER A 73 -1.19 8.25 10.99
C SER A 73 -1.01 7.45 12.27
N THR A 74 -0.55 6.21 12.18
CA THR A 74 -0.23 5.37 13.34
C THR A 74 0.93 5.97 14.16
N LEU A 75 1.99 6.42 13.50
CA LEU A 75 3.17 6.98 14.17
C LEU A 75 2.88 8.31 14.86
N ILE A 76 1.96 9.14 14.32
CA ILE A 76 1.53 10.39 14.98
C ILE A 76 1.02 10.09 16.40
N ASN A 77 0.19 9.06 16.52
CA ASN A 77 -0.53 8.72 17.76
C ASN A 77 0.20 7.69 18.64
N SER A 78 1.44 7.34 18.30
CA SER A 78 2.24 6.36 19.03
C SER A 78 3.58 6.93 19.51
N ASN A 79 4.22 6.24 20.46
CA ASN A 79 5.58 6.53 20.90
C ASN A 79 6.62 5.64 20.16
N ILE A 80 6.24 5.05 19.04
CA ILE A 80 7.11 4.16 18.28
C ILE A 80 8.10 5.01 17.48
N SER A 81 9.39 4.69 17.59
CA SER A 81 10.45 5.24 16.76
C SER A 81 10.96 4.20 15.78
N MET A 82 11.31 4.63 14.58
CA MET A 82 11.75 3.78 13.49
C MET A 82 13.21 4.05 13.12
N ASN A 83 13.96 3.00 12.88
CA ASN A 83 15.31 3.15 12.37
C ASN A 83 15.28 3.65 10.92
N ARG A 84 14.50 2.99 10.07
CA ARG A 84 14.45 3.34 8.65
C ARG A 84 13.06 3.14 8.05
N LEU A 85 12.62 4.15 7.30
CA LEU A 85 11.39 4.10 6.50
C LEU A 85 11.70 4.18 5.01
N ILE A 86 10.99 3.39 4.22
CA ILE A 86 10.92 3.52 2.77
C ILE A 86 9.44 3.69 2.40
N LEU A 87 9.11 4.87 1.91
CA LEU A 87 7.75 5.27 1.59
C LEU A 87 7.59 5.35 0.08
N ILE A 88 6.67 4.57 -0.47
CA ILE A 88 6.39 4.53 -1.89
C ILE A 88 5.01 5.14 -2.10
N ASP A 89 4.98 6.37 -2.58
CA ASP A 89 3.75 7.14 -2.81
C ASP A 89 2.88 7.30 -1.54
N GLY A 90 1.63 7.75 -1.69
CA GLY A 90 0.69 7.92 -0.57
C GLY A 90 0.70 9.32 0.02
N PHE A 91 1.17 10.30 -0.73
CA PHE A 91 1.14 11.72 -0.38
C PHE A 91 -0.03 12.47 -1.06
N ASP A 92 -0.90 11.73 -1.72
CA ASP A 92 -2.14 12.27 -2.30
C ASP A 92 -3.11 12.70 -1.19
N ILE A 93 -3.85 13.77 -1.45
CA ILE A 93 -4.99 14.13 -0.61
C ILE A 93 -6.15 13.18 -0.94
N ILE A 94 -6.58 12.42 0.04
CA ILE A 94 -7.76 11.56 -0.11
C ILE A 94 -9.00 12.46 -0.13
N PRO A 95 -9.86 12.35 -1.15
CA PRO A 95 -11.11 13.10 -1.23
C PRO A 95 -12.03 12.89 -0.02
N SER A 96 -12.98 13.79 0.18
CA SER A 96 -14.00 13.61 1.21
C SER A 96 -14.83 12.34 0.98
N SER A 97 -15.49 11.85 2.03
CA SER A 97 -16.36 10.65 1.91
C SER A 97 -17.47 10.86 0.87
N GLU A 98 -17.98 12.07 0.72
CA GLU A 98 -19.00 12.39 -0.28
C GLU A 98 -18.41 12.29 -1.70
N GLU A 99 -17.23 12.88 -1.93
CA GLU A 99 -16.53 12.80 -3.23
C GLU A 99 -16.15 11.35 -3.55
N LEU A 100 -15.65 10.58 -2.58
CA LEU A 100 -15.36 9.16 -2.77
C LEU A 100 -16.61 8.37 -3.18
N ASN A 101 -17.74 8.58 -2.51
CA ASN A 101 -19.01 7.95 -2.90
C ASN A 101 -19.43 8.33 -4.32
N ASN A 102 -19.22 9.58 -4.73
CA ASN A 102 -19.50 10.02 -6.10
C ASN A 102 -18.55 9.37 -7.11
N ILE A 103 -17.25 9.31 -6.82
CA ILE A 103 -16.24 8.66 -7.69
C ILE A 103 -16.56 7.20 -7.91
N PHE A 104 -17.00 6.49 -6.87
CA PHE A 104 -17.29 5.07 -6.93
C PHE A 104 -18.75 4.73 -7.26
N SER A 105 -19.63 5.73 -7.44
CA SER A 105 -21.07 5.52 -7.68
C SER A 105 -21.38 4.65 -8.92
N ASP A 106 -20.57 4.80 -9.96
CA ASP A 106 -20.76 4.10 -11.23
C ASP A 106 -19.95 2.80 -11.32
N VAL A 107 -19.09 2.54 -10.32
CA VAL A 107 -18.31 1.29 -10.25
C VAL A 107 -19.22 0.22 -9.68
N LYS A 108 -19.55 -0.78 -10.50
CA LYS A 108 -20.34 -1.92 -10.07
C LYS A 108 -19.54 -2.75 -9.07
N ASP A 109 -20.13 -3.07 -7.92
CA ASP A 109 -19.61 -4.10 -7.03
C ASP A 109 -19.44 -5.38 -7.86
N GLY A 110 -18.17 -5.69 -8.15
CA GLY A 110 -17.84 -6.56 -9.27
C GLY A 110 -18.00 -8.03 -8.95
N TYR A 111 -19.06 -8.62 -9.48
CA TYR A 111 -19.06 -10.04 -9.77
C TYR A 111 -18.70 -10.19 -11.25
N TYR A 112 -17.58 -10.83 -11.54
CA TYR A 112 -17.11 -11.01 -12.89
C TYR A 112 -17.30 -12.47 -13.31
N GLN A 113 -17.95 -12.69 -14.46
CA GLN A 113 -18.10 -14.03 -15.04
C GLN A 113 -16.86 -14.49 -15.79
N GLN A 114 -16.05 -13.54 -16.23
CA GLN A 114 -14.79 -13.79 -16.89
C GLN A 114 -13.69 -12.96 -16.24
N LEU A 115 -12.54 -13.57 -16.07
CA LEU A 115 -11.36 -12.92 -15.51
C LEU A 115 -10.88 -11.72 -16.33
N SER A 116 -11.08 -11.78 -17.66
CA SER A 116 -10.81 -10.66 -18.56
C SER A 116 -11.61 -9.42 -18.22
N ASP A 117 -12.89 -9.56 -17.82
CA ASP A 117 -13.75 -8.43 -17.49
C ASP A 117 -13.23 -7.71 -16.23
N TYR A 118 -12.69 -8.46 -15.27
CA TYR A 118 -12.01 -7.90 -14.13
C TYR A 118 -10.76 -7.11 -14.53
N TYR A 119 -9.90 -7.69 -15.37
CA TYR A 119 -8.71 -7.00 -15.84
C TYR A 119 -9.05 -5.75 -16.65
N ASP A 120 -10.09 -5.81 -17.49
CA ASP A 120 -10.57 -4.67 -18.26
C ASP A 120 -11.06 -3.51 -17.39
N SER A 121 -11.53 -3.82 -16.18
CA SER A 121 -12.02 -2.80 -15.25
C SER A 121 -10.92 -2.03 -14.50
N ILE A 122 -9.70 -2.60 -14.43
CA ILE A 122 -8.64 -2.05 -13.56
C ILE A 122 -7.29 -1.82 -14.24
N LEU A 123 -7.07 -2.36 -15.44
CA LEU A 123 -5.79 -2.29 -16.15
C LEU A 123 -5.93 -1.57 -17.48
N SER A 124 -4.90 -0.81 -17.83
CA SER A 124 -4.67 -0.33 -19.19
C SER A 124 -4.30 -1.48 -20.14
N ASP A 125 -4.45 -1.27 -21.44
CA ASP A 125 -4.14 -2.30 -22.46
C ASP A 125 -2.68 -2.79 -22.38
N ASN A 126 -1.74 -1.90 -22.09
CA ASN A 126 -0.33 -2.27 -21.92
C ASN A 126 -0.08 -3.14 -20.68
N GLU A 127 -0.84 -2.93 -19.60
CA GLU A 127 -0.69 -3.71 -18.36
C GLU A 127 -1.29 -5.10 -18.47
N LYS A 128 -2.26 -5.30 -19.34
CA LYS A 128 -2.85 -6.62 -19.62
C LYS A 128 -1.88 -7.58 -20.32
N GLU A 129 -0.78 -7.08 -20.87
CA GLU A 129 0.29 -7.89 -21.43
C GLU A 129 1.29 -8.38 -20.36
N ASP A 130 1.25 -7.82 -19.16
CA ASP A 130 2.14 -8.19 -18.03
C ASP A 130 1.56 -9.41 -17.30
N LEU A 131 1.95 -10.62 -17.70
CA LEU A 131 1.49 -11.87 -17.11
C LEU A 131 1.77 -11.98 -15.61
N GLU A 132 2.83 -11.35 -15.13
CA GLU A 132 3.17 -11.37 -13.70
C GLU A 132 2.22 -10.48 -12.91
N LEU A 133 1.89 -9.31 -13.43
CA LEU A 133 0.88 -8.42 -12.84
C LEU A 133 -0.49 -9.13 -12.79
N LEU A 134 -0.89 -9.80 -13.88
CA LEU A 134 -2.13 -10.57 -13.92
C LEU A 134 -2.16 -11.68 -12.86
N ASN A 135 -1.05 -12.42 -12.71
CA ASN A 135 -0.95 -13.45 -11.68
C ASN A 135 -1.08 -12.87 -10.26
N ILE A 136 -0.47 -11.73 -9.98
CA ILE A 136 -0.59 -11.05 -8.68
C ILE A 136 -2.02 -10.60 -8.43
N LEU A 137 -2.69 -10.04 -9.44
CA LEU A 137 -4.09 -9.63 -9.34
C LEU A 137 -5.05 -10.78 -9.03
N ASN A 138 -4.77 -12.01 -9.50
CA ASN A 138 -5.57 -13.18 -9.17
C ASN A 138 -5.62 -13.46 -7.67
N TYR A 139 -4.56 -13.14 -6.92
CA TYR A 139 -4.56 -13.27 -5.47
C TYR A 139 -5.47 -12.25 -4.77
N ASN A 140 -5.91 -11.21 -5.47
CA ASN A 140 -6.85 -10.21 -4.95
C ASN A 140 -8.31 -10.64 -5.13
N LEU A 141 -8.56 -11.82 -5.72
CA LEU A 141 -9.88 -12.35 -6.00
C LEU A 141 -10.22 -13.56 -5.14
N THR A 142 -11.50 -13.72 -4.88
CA THR A 142 -12.13 -14.97 -4.45
C THR A 142 -12.84 -15.57 -5.66
N VAL A 143 -12.76 -16.89 -5.83
CA VAL A 143 -13.43 -17.60 -6.94
C VAL A 143 -14.40 -18.61 -6.36
N GLU A 144 -15.69 -18.43 -6.64
CA GLU A 144 -16.74 -19.35 -6.22
C GLU A 144 -17.70 -19.60 -7.39
N ASN A 145 -17.95 -20.86 -7.71
CA ASN A 145 -18.84 -21.26 -8.81
C ASN A 145 -18.55 -20.55 -10.14
N ASP A 146 -17.29 -20.44 -10.51
CA ASP A 146 -16.79 -19.73 -11.71
C ASP A 146 -17.11 -18.21 -11.72
N VAL A 147 -17.39 -17.63 -10.57
CA VAL A 147 -17.55 -16.19 -10.38
C VAL A 147 -16.33 -15.63 -9.67
N TYR A 148 -15.76 -14.59 -10.21
CA TYR A 148 -14.60 -13.87 -9.65
C TYR A 148 -15.07 -12.65 -8.88
N THR A 149 -14.70 -12.55 -7.61
CA THR A 149 -15.10 -11.43 -6.73
C THR A 149 -13.87 -10.82 -6.10
N PRO A 150 -13.67 -9.50 -6.20
CA PRO A 150 -12.61 -8.81 -5.45
C PRO A 150 -12.75 -9.07 -3.94
N LYS A 151 -11.65 -9.39 -3.28
CA LYS A 151 -11.61 -9.61 -1.82
C LYS A 151 -11.89 -8.33 -1.04
N LEU A 152 -11.57 -7.18 -1.61
CA LEU A 152 -11.92 -5.88 -1.07
C LEU A 152 -13.01 -5.27 -1.96
N ASP A 153 -14.21 -5.12 -1.43
CA ASP A 153 -15.32 -4.50 -2.13
C ASP A 153 -15.20 -2.95 -2.14
N ILE A 154 -16.03 -2.31 -2.96
CA ILE A 154 -16.04 -0.85 -3.11
C ILE A 154 -16.44 -0.17 -1.80
N LYS A 155 -17.42 -0.71 -1.08
CA LYS A 155 -17.89 -0.14 0.18
C LYS A 155 -16.78 -0.13 1.22
N SER A 156 -16.05 -1.22 1.34
CA SER A 156 -14.89 -1.34 2.22
C SER A 156 -13.76 -0.41 1.76
N THR A 157 -13.51 -0.31 0.44
CA THR A 157 -12.54 0.63 -0.14
C THR A 157 -12.86 2.07 0.27
N VAL A 158 -14.10 2.51 0.07
CA VAL A 158 -14.55 3.85 0.48
C VAL A 158 -14.41 4.04 1.99
N SER A 159 -14.74 3.03 2.79
CA SER A 159 -14.61 3.08 4.25
C SER A 159 -13.16 3.29 4.69
N TYR A 160 -12.21 2.51 4.13
CA TYR A 160 -10.78 2.69 4.40
C TYR A 160 -10.28 4.08 4.04
N LEU A 161 -10.60 4.55 2.83
CA LEU A 161 -10.16 5.86 2.36
C LEU A 161 -10.77 7.00 3.18
N SER A 162 -12.05 6.90 3.54
CA SER A 162 -12.77 7.92 4.30
C SER A 162 -12.16 8.22 5.67
N ILE A 163 -11.52 7.22 6.30
CA ILE A 163 -10.84 7.39 7.60
C ILE A 163 -9.74 8.46 7.51
N TYR A 164 -9.10 8.59 6.36
CA TYR A 164 -7.96 9.48 6.15
C TYR A 164 -8.29 10.67 5.21
N SER A 165 -9.58 10.91 4.95
CA SER A 165 -10.04 12.02 4.10
C SER A 165 -9.49 13.37 4.54
N ASN A 166 -9.15 14.20 3.57
CA ASN A 166 -8.67 15.58 3.76
C ASN A 166 -7.44 15.73 4.67
N ARG A 167 -6.66 14.66 4.89
CA ARG A 167 -5.43 14.74 5.66
C ARG A 167 -4.27 15.22 4.77
N ASP A 168 -3.52 16.14 5.27
CA ASP A 168 -2.24 16.56 4.71
C ASP A 168 -1.16 15.59 5.20
N ILE A 169 -0.86 14.59 4.37
CA ILE A 169 0.08 13.52 4.70
C ILE A 169 1.52 14.03 4.73
N GLU A 170 1.87 15.00 3.90
CA GLU A 170 3.19 15.62 3.91
C GLU A 170 3.45 16.34 5.25
N LYS A 171 2.51 17.18 5.68
CA LYS A 171 2.59 17.83 6.99
C LYS A 171 2.58 16.84 8.14
N SER A 172 1.80 15.77 8.02
CA SER A 172 1.75 14.68 8.99
C SER A 172 3.10 13.98 9.11
N PHE A 173 3.76 13.67 8.00
CA PHE A 173 5.10 13.07 8.00
C PHE A 173 6.12 14.00 8.64
N LEU A 174 6.11 15.30 8.32
CA LEU A 174 7.01 16.28 8.92
C LEU A 174 6.87 16.31 10.44
N SER A 175 5.68 16.10 10.99
CA SER A 175 5.44 16.08 12.44
C SER A 175 6.01 14.84 13.16
N ILE A 176 6.37 13.79 12.42
CA ILE A 176 6.96 12.55 12.97
C ILE A 176 8.40 12.34 12.53
N SER A 177 8.98 13.27 11.81
CA SER A 177 10.32 13.09 11.23
C SER A 177 11.42 12.88 12.28
N ASP A 178 11.24 13.39 13.50
CA ASP A 178 12.12 13.16 14.66
C ASP A 178 12.04 11.73 15.23
N LYS A 179 10.97 10.99 14.92
CA LYS A 179 10.81 9.57 15.30
C LYS A 179 11.50 8.61 14.33
N VAL A 180 12.06 9.11 13.22
CA VAL A 180 12.63 8.30 12.15
C VAL A 180 14.09 8.66 11.96
N SER A 181 15.01 7.70 12.15
CA SER A 181 16.45 7.96 12.02
C SER A 181 16.88 8.20 10.57
N SER A 182 16.30 7.46 9.61
CA SER A 182 16.53 7.66 8.18
C SER A 182 15.29 7.33 7.36
N PHE A 183 15.15 7.96 6.20
CA PHE A 183 14.05 7.65 5.29
C PHE A 183 14.44 7.80 3.81
N SER A 184 13.72 7.07 2.96
CA SER A 184 13.72 7.23 1.51
C SER A 184 12.27 7.36 1.05
N ILE A 185 11.99 8.36 0.24
CA ILE A 185 10.64 8.60 -0.30
C ILE A 185 10.69 8.51 -1.81
N PHE A 186 9.77 7.74 -2.37
CA PHE A 186 9.48 7.67 -3.79
C PHE A 186 8.09 8.24 -4.01
N SER A 187 7.96 9.32 -4.77
CA SER A 187 6.67 9.99 -4.97
C SER A 187 6.45 10.38 -6.41
N LYS A 188 5.24 10.15 -6.92
CA LYS A 188 4.79 10.67 -8.21
C LYS A 188 4.42 12.15 -8.13
N LEU A 189 4.07 12.64 -6.94
CA LEU A 189 3.73 14.05 -6.70
C LEU A 189 4.96 14.85 -6.29
N PRO A 190 5.05 16.12 -6.68
CA PRO A 190 6.01 17.04 -6.13
C PRO A 190 5.63 17.33 -4.66
N ILE A 191 6.50 16.95 -3.73
CA ILE A 191 6.39 17.25 -2.31
C ILE A 191 7.59 18.06 -1.85
N SER A 192 7.46 18.81 -0.74
CA SER A 192 8.56 19.65 -0.22
C SER A 192 9.65 18.86 0.50
N ILE A 193 9.37 17.60 0.84
CA ILE A 193 10.32 16.69 1.49
C ILE A 193 11.26 16.10 0.44
N PRO A 194 12.56 15.92 0.72
CA PRO A 194 13.48 15.25 -0.19
C PRO A 194 12.95 13.87 -0.62
N HIS A 195 12.81 13.66 -1.92
CA HIS A 195 12.27 12.43 -2.49
C HIS A 195 12.87 12.10 -3.85
N THR A 196 12.75 10.85 -4.27
CA THR A 196 12.99 10.41 -5.64
C THR A 196 11.67 10.49 -6.40
N ALA A 197 11.64 11.27 -7.47
CA ALA A 197 10.46 11.37 -8.34
C ALA A 197 10.28 10.05 -9.11
N ILE A 198 9.08 9.49 -9.06
CA ILE A 198 8.69 8.33 -9.88
C ILE A 198 7.62 8.75 -10.90
N ARG A 199 7.53 8.00 -12.00
CA ARG A 199 6.49 8.22 -13.00
C ARG A 199 5.16 7.69 -12.48
N GLU A 200 4.06 8.23 -13.00
CA GLU A 200 2.72 7.79 -12.60
C GLU A 200 2.48 6.30 -12.91
N GLU A 201 2.97 5.82 -14.06
CA GLU A 201 2.94 4.41 -14.43
C GLU A 201 3.77 3.51 -13.51
N ASN A 202 4.66 4.07 -12.69
CA ASN A 202 5.51 3.37 -11.73
C ASN A 202 4.97 3.46 -10.30
N HIS A 203 3.70 3.81 -10.11
CA HIS A 203 3.03 3.83 -8.81
C HIS A 203 3.23 2.52 -8.01
N LEU A 204 3.30 1.38 -8.70
CA LEU A 204 3.66 0.09 -8.13
C LEU A 204 5.15 -0.20 -8.32
N LEU A 205 6.01 0.63 -7.72
CA LEU A 205 7.47 0.58 -7.87
C LEU A 205 8.04 -0.83 -7.61
N MET A 206 7.47 -1.56 -6.64
CA MET A 206 7.88 -2.93 -6.29
C MET A 206 7.71 -3.93 -7.45
N LEU A 207 6.80 -3.66 -8.39
CA LEU A 207 6.56 -4.48 -9.57
C LEU A 207 7.31 -3.96 -10.80
N LYS A 208 7.27 -2.65 -11.01
CA LYS A 208 7.77 -2.01 -12.23
C LYS A 208 9.29 -1.78 -12.18
N GLU A 209 9.81 -1.34 -11.04
CA GLU A 209 11.24 -1.01 -10.85
C GLU A 209 11.81 -1.67 -9.57
N PRO A 210 11.70 -3.01 -9.42
CA PRO A 210 12.10 -3.69 -8.19
C PRO A 210 13.59 -3.50 -7.85
N LYS A 211 14.45 -3.29 -8.86
CA LYS A 211 15.89 -3.06 -8.64
C LYS A 211 16.17 -1.75 -7.94
N GLU A 212 15.43 -0.69 -8.28
CA GLU A 212 15.55 0.62 -7.65
C GLU A 212 15.15 0.54 -6.18
N LEU A 213 13.99 -0.09 -5.90
CA LEU A 213 13.53 -0.31 -4.54
C LEU A 213 14.51 -1.18 -3.74
N LEU A 214 15.00 -2.28 -4.32
CA LEU A 214 16.03 -3.12 -3.69
C LEU A 214 17.32 -2.35 -3.42
N GLY A 215 17.70 -1.43 -4.32
CA GLY A 215 18.80 -0.50 -4.10
C GLY A 215 18.59 0.32 -2.83
N ALA A 216 17.43 0.95 -2.69
CA ALA A 216 17.08 1.74 -1.51
C ALA A 216 17.04 0.90 -0.23
N ILE A 217 16.51 -0.33 -0.27
CA ILE A 217 16.43 -1.22 0.91
C ILE A 217 17.82 -1.61 1.43
N PHE A 218 18.75 -1.90 0.53
CA PHE A 218 20.07 -2.44 0.88
C PHE A 218 21.21 -1.42 0.71
N GLN A 219 20.91 -0.14 0.50
CA GLN A 219 21.94 0.90 0.62
C GLN A 219 22.45 0.90 2.06
N SER A 220 23.74 0.61 2.19
CA SER A 220 24.48 0.92 3.42
C SER A 220 24.68 2.44 3.45
N ASP A 221 24.32 3.06 4.54
CA ASP A 221 24.65 4.46 4.81
C ASP A 221 26.16 4.67 4.81
#